data_d2028658a3c8adb8129bbefd11962685
#
_entry.id   d2028658a3c8adb8129bbefd11962685
#
_cell.length_a   1.000
_cell.length_b   1.000
_cell.length_c   1.000
_cell.angle_alpha   90.00
_cell.angle_beta   90.00
_cell.angle_gamma   90.00
#
_symmetry.space_group_name_H-M   'P 1'
#
loop_
_entity.id
_entity.type
_entity.pdbx_description
1 polymer ?
#
loop_
_entity_poly.entity_id
_entity_poly.type
_entity_poly.pdbx_seq_one_letter_code
_entity_poly.pdbx_strand_id
1 'polypeptide(L)'
;MNDTFNYLIYNTADDKISVNAVVKDDTIWLTQKSMAELFGCTSDNISFHLKNIFADGELDKNSVTEKISATAADGKNYMTQFYNLDAIISVGYRVNSKRATNFRIWATSILKEYMTKGFALDDERLKQGNAAFGKDYFKELLERIRSIRASERRIWQQITDIFAECSIDYDRNSKITHNFYAMVQNKFHYAITGKTAAEIVYSSANKKMENMGLTTWKNSPDGRILKSDVSIAKNYLDEKQIRQLERTITGYFDYIEDLIERENTFTMEEFAESVNEFLAFRKYDVLKDNGKISAAAAKKKAEAEYMDFNKTQKIISDFDKEVKKIIDVT
;
A
#
# COMPACT_ATOMS: atom_id res chain seq x y z
N MET A 1 6.93 -25.66 -14.75
CA MET A 1 8.20 -25.54 -15.49
C MET A 1 8.65 -24.09 -15.34
N ASN A 2 9.85 -23.85 -14.86
CA ASN A 2 10.41 -22.49 -14.79
C ASN A 2 10.99 -22.18 -16.16
N ASP A 3 10.23 -21.49 -17.02
CA ASP A 3 10.69 -21.12 -18.33
C ASP A 3 11.66 -19.93 -18.21
N THR A 4 12.84 -20.06 -18.82
CA THR A 4 13.78 -18.95 -18.98
C THR A 4 13.25 -18.04 -20.08
N PHE A 5 13.12 -16.75 -19.80
CA PHE A 5 12.70 -15.78 -20.81
C PHE A 5 13.62 -14.55 -20.80
N ASN A 6 13.59 -13.82 -21.90
CA ASN A 6 14.38 -12.61 -22.04
C ASN A 6 13.74 -11.49 -21.25
N TYR A 7 14.34 -11.12 -20.13
CA TYR A 7 13.82 -10.10 -19.21
C TYR A 7 14.57 -8.78 -19.42
N LEU A 8 13.80 -7.71 -19.66
CA LEU A 8 14.33 -6.37 -19.71
C LEU A 8 14.66 -5.88 -18.29
N ILE A 9 15.93 -5.69 -18.00
CA ILE A 9 16.39 -5.23 -16.68
C ILE A 9 16.26 -3.70 -16.59
N TYR A 10 16.81 -2.97 -17.56
CA TYR A 10 16.73 -1.50 -17.61
C TYR A 10 16.97 -0.96 -19.02
N ASN A 11 16.50 0.25 -19.26
CA ASN A 11 16.73 1.01 -20.48
C ASN A 11 17.78 2.10 -20.24
N THR A 12 18.65 2.33 -21.21
CA THR A 12 19.46 3.55 -21.32
C THR A 12 19.03 4.31 -22.56
N ALA A 13 19.50 5.55 -22.72
CA ALA A 13 19.19 6.34 -23.93
C ALA A 13 19.62 5.64 -25.22
N ASP A 14 20.70 4.84 -25.17
CA ASP A 14 21.33 4.22 -26.32
C ASP A 14 21.08 2.71 -26.43
N ASP A 15 20.59 2.05 -25.39
CA ASP A 15 20.52 0.57 -25.37
C ASP A 15 19.44 0.05 -24.42
N LYS A 16 18.75 -1.02 -24.87
CA LYS A 16 17.82 -1.81 -24.05
C LYS A 16 18.56 -3.05 -23.53
N ILE A 17 18.81 -3.09 -22.24
CA ILE A 17 19.55 -4.20 -21.63
C ILE A 17 18.58 -5.27 -21.16
N SER A 18 18.56 -6.37 -21.87
CA SER A 18 17.79 -7.56 -21.52
C SER A 18 18.68 -8.79 -21.42
N VAL A 19 18.34 -9.68 -20.52
CA VAL A 19 19.07 -10.94 -20.29
C VAL A 19 18.12 -12.09 -20.04
N ASN A 20 18.59 -13.31 -20.28
CA ASN A 20 17.82 -14.50 -19.92
C ASN A 20 17.74 -14.64 -18.40
N ALA A 21 16.52 -14.58 -17.89
CA ALA A 21 16.21 -14.65 -16.47
C ALA A 21 15.13 -15.70 -16.17
N VAL A 22 15.09 -16.18 -14.95
CA VAL A 22 13.96 -16.94 -14.38
C VAL A 22 13.29 -16.03 -13.37
N VAL A 23 11.95 -15.94 -13.42
CA VAL A 23 11.15 -15.28 -12.39
C VAL A 23 10.56 -16.36 -11.49
N LYS A 24 10.86 -16.25 -10.20
CA LYS A 24 10.40 -17.19 -9.17
C LYS A 24 10.39 -16.46 -7.82
N ASP A 25 9.41 -16.73 -6.97
CA ASP A 25 9.30 -16.17 -5.61
C ASP A 25 9.33 -14.62 -5.58
N ASP A 26 8.60 -14.00 -6.51
CA ASP A 26 8.52 -12.54 -6.69
C ASP A 26 9.88 -11.84 -6.91
N THR A 27 10.90 -12.57 -7.36
CA THR A 27 12.21 -12.03 -7.69
C THR A 27 12.74 -12.59 -9.02
N ILE A 28 13.82 -12.01 -9.52
CA ILE A 28 14.53 -12.49 -10.71
C ILE A 28 15.76 -13.27 -10.32
N TRP A 29 16.04 -14.31 -11.10
CA TRP A 29 17.18 -15.19 -10.93
C TRP A 29 18.02 -15.22 -12.19
N LEU A 30 19.32 -14.97 -12.09
CA LEU A 30 20.28 -15.01 -13.19
C LEU A 30 21.38 -16.05 -12.96
N THR A 31 21.91 -16.59 -14.05
CA THR A 31 23.14 -17.36 -14.02
C THR A 31 24.36 -16.41 -14.00
N GLN A 32 25.56 -16.93 -13.65
CA GLN A 32 26.81 -16.15 -13.79
C GLN A 32 27.02 -15.67 -15.24
N LYS A 33 26.64 -16.47 -16.23
CA LYS A 33 26.71 -16.11 -17.64
C LYS A 33 25.79 -14.94 -17.96
N SER A 34 24.54 -15.00 -17.53
CA SER A 34 23.58 -13.90 -17.74
C SER A 34 24.02 -12.62 -17.01
N MET A 35 24.60 -12.72 -15.81
CA MET A 35 25.19 -11.56 -15.12
C MET A 35 26.41 -11.00 -15.86
N ALA A 36 27.24 -11.85 -16.45
CA ALA A 36 28.37 -11.41 -17.25
C ALA A 36 27.92 -10.63 -18.50
N GLU A 37 26.85 -11.09 -19.17
CA GLU A 37 26.19 -10.39 -20.27
C GLU A 37 25.59 -9.05 -19.82
N LEU A 38 24.88 -9.05 -18.69
CA LEU A 38 24.27 -7.86 -18.11
C LEU A 38 25.31 -6.78 -17.83
N PHE A 39 26.38 -7.14 -17.17
CA PHE A 39 27.41 -6.18 -16.73
C PHE A 39 28.55 -5.98 -17.75
N GLY A 40 28.57 -6.73 -18.87
CA GLY A 40 29.60 -6.61 -19.90
C GLY A 40 31.00 -6.98 -19.40
N CYS A 41 31.11 -8.12 -18.72
CA CYS A 41 32.35 -8.68 -18.21
C CYS A 41 32.42 -10.21 -18.41
N THR A 42 33.43 -10.87 -17.90
CA THR A 42 33.56 -12.34 -17.98
C THR A 42 32.85 -13.04 -16.82
N SER A 43 32.45 -14.29 -17.02
CA SER A 43 31.89 -15.12 -15.95
C SER A 43 32.88 -15.34 -14.79
N ASP A 44 34.17 -15.36 -15.07
CA ASP A 44 35.22 -15.47 -14.04
C ASP A 44 35.26 -14.23 -13.14
N ASN A 45 35.05 -13.04 -13.74
CA ASN A 45 34.96 -11.80 -12.97
C ASN A 45 33.71 -11.82 -12.04
N ILE A 46 32.57 -12.29 -12.55
CA ILE A 46 31.38 -12.50 -11.73
C ILE A 46 31.65 -13.49 -10.58
N SER A 47 32.29 -14.63 -10.90
CA SER A 47 32.63 -15.64 -9.88
C SER A 47 33.55 -15.09 -8.80
N PHE A 48 34.53 -14.26 -9.18
CA PHE A 48 35.44 -13.59 -8.26
C PHE A 48 34.66 -12.66 -7.28
N HIS A 49 33.76 -11.81 -7.80
CA HIS A 49 32.97 -10.91 -6.96
C HIS A 49 32.01 -11.67 -6.04
N LEU A 50 31.33 -12.72 -6.53
CA LEU A 50 30.47 -13.56 -5.70
C LEU A 50 31.23 -14.23 -4.54
N LYS A 51 32.43 -14.75 -4.79
CA LYS A 51 33.28 -15.33 -3.75
C LYS A 51 33.61 -14.30 -2.65
N ASN A 52 33.95 -13.08 -3.04
CA ASN A 52 34.26 -12.02 -2.09
C ASN A 52 33.01 -11.59 -1.29
N ILE A 53 31.84 -11.45 -1.94
CA ILE A 53 30.56 -11.12 -1.29
C ILE A 53 30.23 -12.13 -0.19
N PHE A 54 30.40 -13.41 -0.48
CA PHE A 54 30.14 -14.48 0.50
C PHE A 54 31.22 -14.56 1.59
N ALA A 55 32.49 -14.33 1.24
CA ALA A 55 33.59 -14.34 2.20
C ALA A 55 33.53 -13.14 3.18
N ASP A 56 33.10 -11.97 2.69
CA ASP A 56 32.92 -10.76 3.49
C ASP A 56 31.67 -10.83 4.38
N GLY A 57 30.80 -11.84 4.20
CA GLY A 57 29.54 -11.99 4.93
C GLY A 57 28.47 -10.96 4.52
N GLU A 58 28.62 -10.30 3.35
CA GLU A 58 27.63 -9.34 2.83
C GLU A 58 26.29 -10.04 2.53
N LEU A 59 26.37 -11.25 1.97
CA LEU A 59 25.22 -12.11 1.71
C LEU A 59 25.48 -13.55 2.15
N ASP A 60 24.45 -14.20 2.70
CA ASP A 60 24.51 -15.65 2.91
C ASP A 60 24.29 -16.39 1.58
N LYS A 61 25.23 -17.24 1.22
CA LYS A 61 25.20 -17.99 -0.03
C LYS A 61 23.93 -18.83 -0.17
N ASN A 62 23.45 -19.43 0.90
CA ASN A 62 22.30 -20.35 0.84
C ASN A 62 20.98 -19.60 0.59
N SER A 63 20.89 -18.35 1.07
CA SER A 63 19.69 -17.52 0.89
C SER A 63 19.56 -16.89 -0.50
N VAL A 64 20.69 -16.73 -1.22
CA VAL A 64 20.73 -16.02 -2.49
C VAL A 64 21.06 -16.89 -3.70
N THR A 65 21.22 -18.22 -3.50
CA THR A 65 21.55 -19.15 -4.59
C THR A 65 20.64 -20.37 -4.61
N GLU A 66 20.25 -20.79 -5.82
CA GLU A 66 19.45 -22.00 -6.01
C GLU A 66 19.91 -22.76 -7.29
N LYS A 67 19.82 -24.09 -7.26
CA LYS A 67 19.98 -24.91 -8.44
C LYS A 67 18.63 -25.09 -9.13
N ILE A 68 18.49 -24.51 -10.33
CA ILE A 68 17.26 -24.58 -11.11
C ILE A 68 17.56 -25.40 -12.39
N SER A 69 16.61 -26.25 -12.77
CA SER A 69 16.67 -26.97 -14.05
C SER A 69 16.39 -25.99 -15.17
N ALA A 70 17.36 -25.77 -16.03
CA ALA A 70 17.26 -24.88 -17.17
C ALA A 70 17.58 -25.63 -18.49
N THR A 71 16.83 -25.32 -19.54
CA THR A 71 17.03 -25.88 -20.85
C THR A 71 18.20 -25.17 -21.54
N ALA A 72 19.22 -25.92 -21.93
CA ALA A 72 20.36 -25.38 -22.67
C ALA A 72 20.08 -25.27 -24.17
N ALA A 73 21.01 -24.65 -24.93
CA ALA A 73 20.88 -24.46 -26.38
C ALA A 73 20.80 -25.78 -27.16
N ASP A 74 21.24 -26.89 -26.57
CA ASP A 74 21.15 -28.24 -27.14
C ASP A 74 19.79 -28.92 -26.87
N GLY A 75 18.84 -28.22 -26.27
CA GLY A 75 17.52 -28.72 -25.92
C GLY A 75 17.48 -29.63 -24.68
N LYS A 76 18.61 -29.85 -23.98
CA LYS A 76 18.68 -30.67 -22.78
C LYS A 76 18.55 -29.82 -21.51
N ASN A 77 17.99 -30.42 -20.46
CA ASN A 77 17.86 -29.79 -19.18
C ASN A 77 19.08 -30.05 -18.29
N TYR A 78 19.66 -29.00 -17.74
CA TYR A 78 20.79 -29.07 -16.83
C TYR A 78 20.48 -28.36 -15.51
N MET A 79 20.90 -28.94 -14.40
CA MET A 79 20.84 -28.26 -13.08
C MET A 79 21.91 -27.19 -13.03
N THR A 80 21.48 -25.94 -13.17
CA THR A 80 22.35 -24.76 -13.24
C THR A 80 22.19 -23.91 -11.99
N GLN A 81 23.30 -23.34 -11.51
CA GLN A 81 23.28 -22.44 -10.34
C GLN A 81 22.77 -21.08 -10.78
N PHE A 82 21.72 -20.61 -10.11
CA PHE A 82 21.13 -19.28 -10.25
C PHE A 82 21.38 -18.46 -8.99
N TYR A 83 21.29 -17.15 -9.13
CA TYR A 83 21.51 -16.13 -8.12
C TYR A 83 20.36 -15.14 -8.17
N ASN A 84 19.80 -14.79 -7.02
CA ASN A 84 18.65 -13.90 -6.90
C ASN A 84 19.03 -12.41 -7.11
N LEU A 85 18.03 -11.52 -7.02
CA LEU A 85 18.21 -10.08 -7.23
C LEU A 85 19.23 -9.45 -6.28
N ASP A 86 19.30 -9.89 -5.01
CA ASP A 86 20.26 -9.35 -4.04
C ASP A 86 21.70 -9.60 -4.49
N ALA A 87 22.00 -10.84 -4.93
CA ALA A 87 23.32 -11.17 -5.46
C ALA A 87 23.63 -10.39 -6.77
N ILE A 88 22.63 -10.20 -7.64
CA ILE A 88 22.78 -9.42 -8.88
C ILE A 88 23.15 -7.97 -8.57
N ILE A 89 22.46 -7.35 -7.61
CA ILE A 89 22.71 -5.96 -7.18
C ILE A 89 24.12 -5.84 -6.58
N SER A 90 24.47 -6.69 -5.64
CA SER A 90 25.78 -6.66 -4.97
C SER A 90 26.94 -6.81 -5.96
N VAL A 91 26.81 -7.72 -6.94
CA VAL A 91 27.79 -7.88 -8.01
C VAL A 91 27.85 -6.62 -8.88
N GLY A 92 26.70 -6.05 -9.28
CA GLY A 92 26.60 -4.85 -10.11
C GLY A 92 27.29 -3.61 -9.51
N TYR A 93 27.32 -3.53 -8.17
CA TYR A 93 28.06 -2.46 -7.49
C TYR A 93 29.59 -2.70 -7.42
N ARG A 94 30.05 -3.93 -7.55
CA ARG A 94 31.49 -4.29 -7.48
C ARG A 94 32.16 -4.39 -8.85
N VAL A 95 31.43 -4.72 -9.92
CA VAL A 95 31.98 -4.85 -11.28
C VAL A 95 32.42 -3.50 -11.83
N ASN A 96 33.63 -3.45 -12.38
CA ASN A 96 34.16 -2.26 -13.06
C ASN A 96 34.03 -2.38 -14.58
N SER A 97 32.87 -1.93 -15.12
CA SER A 97 32.59 -1.87 -16.55
C SER A 97 31.66 -0.72 -16.89
N LYS A 98 31.58 -0.32 -18.18
CA LYS A 98 30.64 0.70 -18.64
C LYS A 98 29.17 0.30 -18.37
N ARG A 99 28.82 -0.98 -18.63
CA ARG A 99 27.46 -1.50 -18.37
C ARG A 99 27.13 -1.51 -16.88
N ALA A 100 28.04 -1.93 -16.03
CA ALA A 100 27.85 -1.88 -14.58
C ALA A 100 27.73 -0.42 -14.08
N THR A 101 28.45 0.52 -14.66
CA THR A 101 28.29 1.94 -14.36
C THR A 101 26.89 2.44 -14.76
N ASN A 102 26.40 2.10 -15.93
CA ASN A 102 25.05 2.45 -16.38
C ASN A 102 23.98 1.83 -15.46
N PHE A 103 24.17 0.57 -15.05
CA PHE A 103 23.29 -0.07 -14.08
C PHE A 103 23.23 0.70 -12.75
N ARG A 104 24.38 1.10 -12.21
CA ARG A 104 24.42 1.90 -10.97
C ARG A 104 23.75 3.27 -11.12
N ILE A 105 23.93 3.94 -12.26
CA ILE A 105 23.25 5.21 -12.56
C ILE A 105 21.73 5.02 -12.56
N TRP A 106 21.25 3.99 -13.26
CA TRP A 106 19.84 3.66 -13.31
C TRP A 106 19.28 3.30 -11.91
N ALA A 107 19.93 2.40 -11.17
CA ALA A 107 19.51 2.01 -9.84
C ALA A 107 19.49 3.20 -8.86
N THR A 108 20.51 4.07 -8.95
CA THR A 108 20.59 5.29 -8.14
C THR A 108 19.47 6.27 -8.50
N SER A 109 19.07 6.36 -9.77
CA SER A 109 17.96 7.26 -10.17
C SER A 109 16.63 6.82 -9.56
N ILE A 110 16.34 5.50 -9.56
CA ILE A 110 15.15 4.93 -8.93
C ILE A 110 15.18 5.16 -7.42
N LEU A 111 16.31 4.89 -6.78
CA LEU A 111 16.45 5.08 -5.34
C LEU A 111 16.29 6.56 -4.95
N LYS A 112 16.87 7.47 -5.73
CA LYS A 112 16.72 8.92 -5.54
C LYS A 112 15.28 9.36 -5.70
N GLU A 113 14.58 8.86 -6.71
CA GLU A 113 13.17 9.14 -6.93
C GLU A 113 12.32 8.68 -5.73
N TYR A 114 12.54 7.44 -5.28
CA TYR A 114 11.85 6.89 -4.11
C TYR A 114 12.13 7.69 -2.84
N MET A 115 13.39 8.05 -2.57
CA MET A 115 13.76 8.82 -1.38
C MET A 115 13.20 10.24 -1.39
N THR A 116 13.06 10.83 -2.58
CA THR A 116 12.58 12.21 -2.73
C THR A 116 11.04 12.27 -2.75
N LYS A 117 10.39 11.36 -3.48
CA LYS A 117 8.93 11.39 -3.71
C LYS A 117 8.15 10.41 -2.83
N GLY A 118 8.82 9.38 -2.27
CA GLY A 118 8.19 8.27 -1.55
C GLY A 118 7.62 7.17 -2.46
N PHE A 119 7.82 7.26 -3.77
CA PHE A 119 7.45 6.23 -4.76
C PHE A 119 8.37 6.30 -5.98
N ALA A 120 8.47 5.18 -6.70
CA ALA A 120 9.04 5.08 -8.05
C ALA A 120 8.13 4.13 -8.85
N LEU A 121 7.75 4.51 -10.07
CA LEU A 121 6.81 3.76 -10.92
C LEU A 121 7.41 3.55 -12.31
N ASP A 122 7.18 2.37 -12.86
CA ASP A 122 7.41 2.07 -14.27
C ASP A 122 6.05 2.13 -14.99
N ASP A 123 5.69 3.34 -15.47
CA ASP A 123 4.40 3.62 -16.08
C ASP A 123 4.15 2.77 -17.32
N GLU A 124 5.20 2.55 -18.14
CA GLU A 124 5.06 1.77 -19.36
C GLU A 124 4.76 0.31 -19.06
N ARG A 125 5.47 -0.27 -18.12
CA ARG A 125 5.27 -1.64 -17.67
C ARG A 125 3.88 -1.83 -17.05
N LEU A 126 3.43 -0.89 -16.23
CA LEU A 126 2.11 -0.92 -15.61
C LEU A 126 0.97 -0.81 -16.64
N LYS A 127 1.13 0.03 -17.68
CA LYS A 127 0.14 0.18 -18.77
C LYS A 127 0.05 -1.06 -19.66
N GLN A 128 1.16 -1.77 -19.88
CA GLN A 128 1.19 -2.95 -20.75
C GLN A 128 0.42 -4.15 -20.17
N GLY A 129 0.07 -4.17 -18.90
CA GLY A 129 -0.65 -5.26 -18.24
C GLY A 129 0.09 -6.60 -18.27
N ASN A 130 1.36 -6.59 -18.63
CA ASN A 130 2.15 -7.78 -18.87
C ASN A 130 2.70 -8.28 -17.53
N ALA A 131 2.08 -9.33 -17.01
CA ALA A 131 2.43 -9.94 -15.75
C ALA A 131 3.70 -10.78 -15.88
N ALA A 132 4.88 -10.16 -16.02
CA ALA A 132 6.15 -10.88 -15.97
C ALA A 132 6.29 -11.76 -14.73
N PHE A 133 5.60 -11.38 -13.64
CA PHE A 133 5.54 -12.11 -12.37
C PHE A 133 4.22 -12.86 -12.15
N GLY A 134 3.35 -12.97 -13.16
CA GLY A 134 2.05 -13.66 -13.05
C GLY A 134 1.01 -12.93 -12.19
N LYS A 135 1.27 -11.70 -11.74
CA LYS A 135 0.38 -10.88 -10.91
C LYS A 135 0.03 -9.57 -11.60
N ASP A 136 -1.22 -9.12 -11.42
CA ASP A 136 -1.68 -7.81 -11.89
C ASP A 136 -1.31 -6.72 -10.88
N TYR A 137 -0.06 -6.24 -10.99
CA TYR A 137 0.44 -5.15 -10.14
C TYR A 137 -0.26 -3.81 -10.38
N PHE A 138 -0.88 -3.60 -11.54
CA PHE A 138 -1.69 -2.41 -11.79
C PHE A 138 -2.91 -2.35 -10.85
N LYS A 139 -3.56 -3.49 -10.64
CA LYS A 139 -4.68 -3.58 -9.69
C LYS A 139 -4.22 -3.31 -8.25
N GLU A 140 -3.08 -3.87 -7.85
CA GLU A 140 -2.48 -3.63 -6.54
C GLU A 140 -2.14 -2.14 -6.35
N LEU A 141 -1.51 -1.52 -7.37
CA LEU A 141 -1.21 -0.08 -7.36
C LEU A 141 -2.47 0.75 -7.21
N LEU A 142 -3.54 0.45 -7.96
CA LEU A 142 -4.81 1.16 -7.84
C LEU A 142 -5.41 1.05 -6.43
N GLU A 143 -5.36 -0.11 -5.81
CA GLU A 143 -5.83 -0.29 -4.43
C GLU A 143 -4.99 0.51 -3.44
N ARG A 144 -3.66 0.52 -3.62
CA ARG A 144 -2.74 1.31 -2.79
C ARG A 144 -2.95 2.82 -2.94
N ILE A 145 -3.14 3.32 -4.16
CA ILE A 145 -3.46 4.72 -4.44
C ILE A 145 -4.79 5.10 -3.77
N ARG A 146 -5.83 4.25 -3.90
CA ARG A 146 -7.11 4.47 -3.24
C ARG A 146 -6.97 4.55 -1.73
N SER A 147 -6.21 3.65 -1.14
CA SER A 147 -5.95 3.65 0.31
C SER A 147 -5.20 4.90 0.76
N ILE A 148 -4.22 5.38 -0.02
CA ILE A 148 -3.50 6.63 0.26
C ILE A 148 -4.42 7.85 0.15
N ARG A 149 -5.24 7.93 -0.91
CA ARG A 149 -6.26 9.00 -1.10
C ARG A 149 -7.32 8.95 0.00
N ALA A 150 -7.77 7.75 0.38
CA ALA A 150 -8.76 7.54 1.43
C ALA A 150 -8.18 7.60 2.85
N SER A 151 -6.90 7.96 3.03
CA SER A 151 -6.36 8.22 4.37
C SER A 151 -7.14 9.39 4.98
N GLU A 152 -7.86 9.09 6.04
CA GLU A 152 -9.02 9.80 6.59
C GLU A 152 -8.82 11.32 6.70
N ARG A 153 -7.65 11.75 7.19
CA ARG A 153 -7.37 13.17 7.40
C ARG A 153 -7.22 13.96 6.09
N ARG A 154 -6.61 13.38 5.07
CA ARG A 154 -6.25 14.10 3.84
C ARG A 154 -7.43 14.30 2.91
N ILE A 155 -8.28 13.28 2.80
CA ILE A 155 -9.48 13.34 1.97
C ILE A 155 -10.53 14.30 2.56
N TRP A 156 -10.72 14.23 3.88
CA TRP A 156 -11.64 15.14 4.55
C TRP A 156 -11.18 16.59 4.46
N GLN A 157 -9.87 16.82 4.54
CA GLN A 157 -9.30 18.15 4.33
C GLN A 157 -9.53 18.64 2.90
N GLN A 158 -9.32 17.82 1.89
CA GLN A 158 -9.56 18.17 0.49
C GLN A 158 -11.04 18.44 0.21
N ILE A 159 -11.97 17.60 0.71
CA ILE A 159 -13.41 17.85 0.60
C ILE A 159 -13.79 19.17 1.28
N THR A 160 -13.13 19.51 2.38
CA THR A 160 -13.29 20.79 3.08
C THR A 160 -12.86 21.97 2.22
N ASP A 161 -11.65 21.87 1.68
CA ASP A 161 -11.07 22.94 0.89
C ASP A 161 -11.92 23.17 -0.37
N ILE A 162 -12.34 22.10 -1.03
CA ILE A 162 -13.25 22.13 -2.18
C ILE A 162 -14.61 22.75 -1.80
N PHE A 163 -15.20 22.31 -0.68
CA PHE A 163 -16.47 22.88 -0.20
C PHE A 163 -16.35 24.39 0.03
N ALA A 164 -15.23 24.84 0.59
CA ALA A 164 -14.98 26.25 0.83
C ALA A 164 -14.73 27.07 -0.46
N GLU A 165 -14.01 26.48 -1.42
CA GLU A 165 -13.64 27.16 -2.68
C GLU A 165 -14.79 27.20 -3.68
N CYS A 166 -15.64 26.17 -3.73
CA CYS A 166 -16.70 26.04 -4.73
C CYS A 166 -18.06 26.52 -4.28
N SER A 167 -18.28 26.76 -2.98
CA SER A 167 -19.54 27.28 -2.48
C SER A 167 -19.59 28.80 -2.55
N ILE A 168 -20.45 29.32 -3.40
CA ILE A 168 -20.61 30.79 -3.63
C ILE A 168 -21.15 31.56 -2.41
N ASP A 169 -21.78 30.86 -1.49
CA ASP A 169 -22.36 31.36 -0.23
C ASP A 169 -21.61 30.85 0.99
N TYR A 170 -20.33 30.48 0.82
CA TYR A 170 -19.53 29.88 1.91
C TYR A 170 -19.45 30.81 3.13
N ASP A 171 -19.94 30.31 4.25
CA ASP A 171 -19.77 30.92 5.57
C ASP A 171 -19.21 29.90 6.55
N ARG A 172 -17.97 30.14 7.00
CA ARG A 172 -17.26 29.29 7.96
C ARG A 172 -18.04 29.08 9.26
N ASN A 173 -18.82 30.05 9.68
CA ASN A 173 -19.55 30.03 10.95
C ASN A 173 -20.98 29.51 10.80
N SER A 174 -21.42 29.18 9.59
CA SER A 174 -22.76 28.66 9.35
C SER A 174 -22.96 27.29 10.00
N LYS A 175 -24.20 26.99 10.39
CA LYS A 175 -24.58 25.68 10.90
C LYS A 175 -24.37 24.57 9.88
N ILE A 176 -24.50 24.89 8.57
CA ILE A 176 -24.27 23.94 7.48
C ILE A 176 -22.81 23.55 7.45
N THR A 177 -21.87 24.50 7.47
CA THR A 177 -20.43 24.24 7.48
C THR A 177 -20.01 23.41 8.69
N HIS A 178 -20.47 23.76 9.90
CA HIS A 178 -20.15 22.99 11.10
C HIS A 178 -20.65 21.54 11.08
N ASN A 179 -21.82 21.30 10.48
CA ASN A 179 -22.41 19.97 10.41
C ASN A 179 -21.95 19.17 9.18
N PHE A 180 -21.42 19.83 8.16
CA PHE A 180 -21.12 19.23 6.86
C PHE A 180 -20.22 17.98 6.98
N TYR A 181 -19.14 18.07 7.73
CA TYR A 181 -18.20 16.96 7.87
C TYR A 181 -18.81 15.75 8.57
N ALA A 182 -19.47 15.98 9.68
CA ALA A 182 -20.14 14.91 10.42
C ALA A 182 -21.23 14.25 9.56
N MET A 183 -21.96 15.06 8.80
CA MET A 183 -23.00 14.60 7.89
C MET A 183 -22.41 13.72 6.77
N VAL A 184 -21.39 14.22 6.05
CA VAL A 184 -20.76 13.49 4.95
C VAL A 184 -20.18 12.18 5.44
N GLN A 185 -19.39 12.21 6.50
CA GLN A 185 -18.82 11.01 7.10
C GLN A 185 -19.89 9.98 7.49
N ASN A 186 -20.98 10.42 8.12
CA ASN A 186 -22.06 9.53 8.51
C ASN A 186 -22.78 8.93 7.30
N LYS A 187 -23.00 9.70 6.23
CA LYS A 187 -23.64 9.19 4.99
C LYS A 187 -22.81 8.11 4.32
N PHE A 188 -21.49 8.29 4.23
CA PHE A 188 -20.60 7.26 3.69
C PHE A 188 -20.54 6.00 4.55
N HIS A 189 -20.44 6.14 5.88
CA HIS A 189 -20.49 4.98 6.76
C HIS A 189 -21.81 4.25 6.66
N TYR A 190 -22.93 4.98 6.65
CA TYR A 190 -24.25 4.39 6.52
C TYR A 190 -24.44 3.66 5.18
N ALA A 191 -24.01 4.25 4.10
CA ALA A 191 -24.07 3.63 2.77
C ALA A 191 -23.38 2.25 2.72
N ILE A 192 -22.29 2.06 3.46
CA ILE A 192 -21.51 0.81 3.47
C ILE A 192 -22.01 -0.19 4.52
N THR A 193 -22.45 0.29 5.69
CA THR A 193 -22.68 -0.55 6.87
C THR A 193 -24.13 -0.58 7.35
N GLY A 194 -24.98 0.32 6.83
CA GLY A 194 -26.31 0.58 7.38
C GLY A 194 -26.30 1.28 8.76
N LYS A 195 -25.15 1.81 9.18
CA LYS A 195 -24.96 2.47 10.48
C LYS A 195 -24.16 3.76 10.35
N THR A 196 -24.45 4.76 11.15
CA THR A 196 -23.62 5.95 11.28
C THR A 196 -22.30 5.62 12.00
N ALA A 197 -21.31 6.49 11.92
CA ALA A 197 -20.04 6.32 12.63
C ALA A 197 -20.24 6.11 14.13
N ALA A 198 -21.13 6.87 14.75
CA ALA A 198 -21.47 6.73 16.17
C ALA A 198 -22.13 5.38 16.48
N GLU A 199 -23.03 4.91 15.64
CA GLU A 199 -23.71 3.62 15.81
C GLU A 199 -22.74 2.44 15.64
N ILE A 200 -21.77 2.53 14.72
CA ILE A 200 -20.69 1.53 14.55
C ILE A 200 -19.92 1.41 15.87
N VAL A 201 -19.36 2.52 16.34
CA VAL A 201 -18.59 2.54 17.61
C VAL A 201 -19.42 2.02 18.77
N TYR A 202 -20.65 2.52 18.91
CA TYR A 202 -21.53 2.13 20.01
C TYR A 202 -21.89 0.65 20.02
N SER A 203 -22.15 0.05 18.86
CA SER A 203 -22.54 -1.35 18.75
C SER A 203 -21.36 -2.33 18.82
N SER A 204 -20.15 -1.90 18.40
CA SER A 204 -19.00 -2.79 18.23
C SER A 204 -18.01 -2.75 19.40
N ALA A 205 -17.87 -1.61 20.09
CA ALA A 205 -16.97 -1.48 21.24
C ALA A 205 -17.44 -2.37 22.40
N ASN A 206 -16.67 -3.43 22.70
CA ASN A 206 -16.99 -4.40 23.73
C ASN A 206 -15.72 -5.02 24.31
N LYS A 207 -15.45 -4.81 25.59
CA LYS A 207 -14.28 -5.35 26.31
C LYS A 207 -14.16 -6.88 26.32
N LYS A 208 -15.27 -7.59 26.07
CA LYS A 208 -15.29 -9.06 26.03
C LYS A 208 -14.88 -9.64 24.66
N MET A 209 -14.87 -8.80 23.63
CA MET A 209 -14.42 -9.21 22.30
C MET A 209 -12.90 -9.10 22.19
N GLU A 210 -12.34 -9.95 21.33
CA GLU A 210 -10.94 -9.82 20.95
C GLU A 210 -10.67 -8.41 20.41
N ASN A 211 -9.58 -7.81 20.85
CA ASN A 211 -9.20 -6.43 20.53
C ASN A 211 -10.33 -5.40 20.73
N MET A 212 -11.22 -5.61 21.70
CA MET A 212 -12.42 -4.78 21.92
C MET A 212 -13.38 -4.71 20.71
N GLY A 213 -13.30 -5.64 19.78
CA GLY A 213 -14.02 -5.62 18.50
C GLY A 213 -13.38 -4.76 17.42
N LEU A 214 -12.21 -4.18 17.66
CA LEU A 214 -11.44 -3.48 16.62
C LEU A 214 -10.79 -4.47 15.65
N THR A 215 -10.83 -4.16 14.38
CA THR A 215 -10.15 -4.90 13.31
C THR A 215 -8.79 -4.28 13.00
N THR A 216 -8.63 -2.98 13.28
CA THR A 216 -7.38 -2.24 13.12
C THR A 216 -7.24 -1.13 14.17
N TRP A 217 -6.02 -0.68 14.45
CA TRP A 217 -5.70 0.44 15.35
C TRP A 217 -4.31 0.98 15.00
N LYS A 218 -3.92 2.10 15.59
CA LYS A 218 -2.68 2.82 15.22
C LYS A 218 -1.43 1.94 15.21
N ASN A 219 -1.32 1.01 16.16
CA ASN A 219 -0.16 0.13 16.32
C ASN A 219 -0.49 -1.34 15.98
N SER A 220 -1.54 -1.60 15.18
CA SER A 220 -1.94 -2.93 14.71
C SER A 220 -0.84 -3.57 13.83
N PRO A 221 -0.70 -4.92 13.80
CA PRO A 221 -1.48 -5.88 14.60
C PRO A 221 -0.95 -6.11 16.03
N ASP A 222 0.34 -5.95 16.28
CA ASP A 222 1.01 -6.42 17.49
C ASP A 222 1.12 -5.37 18.61
N GLY A 223 0.84 -4.11 18.26
CA GLY A 223 0.98 -3.00 19.20
C GLY A 223 -0.28 -2.76 20.02
N ARG A 224 -0.12 -2.03 21.12
CA ARG A 224 -1.18 -1.72 22.06
C ARG A 224 -2.30 -0.87 21.44
N ILE A 225 -3.56 -1.22 21.75
CA ILE A 225 -4.73 -0.38 21.48
C ILE A 225 -4.70 0.82 22.42
N LEU A 226 -4.88 2.02 21.86
CA LEU A 226 -4.90 3.28 22.60
C LEU A 226 -6.34 3.77 22.82
N LYS A 227 -6.53 4.61 23.84
CA LYS A 227 -7.83 5.25 24.11
C LYS A 227 -8.36 6.05 22.90
N SER A 228 -7.47 6.63 22.09
CA SER A 228 -7.83 7.33 20.86
C SER A 228 -8.41 6.41 19.78
N ASP A 229 -7.98 5.15 19.74
CA ASP A 229 -8.37 4.21 18.67
C ASP A 229 -9.82 3.76 18.80
N VAL A 230 -10.34 3.64 20.05
CA VAL A 230 -11.67 3.06 20.32
C VAL A 230 -12.84 3.98 19.95
N SER A 231 -12.59 5.23 19.63
CA SER A 231 -13.61 6.19 19.18
C SER A 231 -13.66 6.38 17.67
N ILE A 232 -12.83 5.68 16.91
CA ILE A 232 -12.73 5.79 15.46
C ILE A 232 -13.54 4.67 14.81
N ALA A 233 -14.63 5.01 14.11
CA ALA A 233 -15.55 4.04 13.52
C ALA A 233 -14.86 3.11 12.49
N LYS A 234 -13.94 3.65 11.68
CA LYS A 234 -13.18 2.89 10.68
C LYS A 234 -12.44 1.70 11.30
N ASN A 235 -12.00 1.83 12.53
CA ASN A 235 -11.24 0.78 13.23
C ASN A 235 -12.07 -0.48 13.56
N TYR A 236 -13.39 -0.41 13.43
CA TYR A 236 -14.31 -1.54 13.65
C TYR A 236 -14.82 -2.17 12.35
N LEU A 237 -14.44 -1.64 11.20
CA LEU A 237 -14.87 -2.16 9.90
C LEU A 237 -14.02 -3.36 9.49
N ASP A 238 -14.65 -4.34 8.84
CA ASP A 238 -13.89 -5.41 8.20
C ASP A 238 -13.18 -4.92 6.92
N GLU A 239 -12.26 -5.72 6.42
CA GLU A 239 -11.44 -5.37 5.26
C GLU A 239 -12.26 -5.09 3.99
N LYS A 240 -13.39 -5.80 3.82
CA LYS A 240 -14.30 -5.58 2.70
C LYS A 240 -15.00 -4.24 2.81
N GLN A 241 -15.48 -3.90 4.01
CA GLN A 241 -16.12 -2.63 4.31
C GLN A 241 -15.14 -1.45 4.17
N ILE A 242 -13.91 -1.61 4.64
CA ILE A 242 -12.84 -0.61 4.46
C ILE A 242 -12.60 -0.35 2.97
N ARG A 243 -12.42 -1.40 2.17
CA ARG A 243 -12.23 -1.26 0.72
C ARG A 243 -13.42 -0.62 0.02
N GLN A 244 -14.64 -0.97 0.41
CA GLN A 244 -15.85 -0.34 -0.15
C GLN A 244 -15.94 1.14 0.22
N LEU A 245 -15.66 1.49 1.46
CA LEU A 245 -15.65 2.88 1.95
C LEU A 245 -14.62 3.70 1.16
N GLU A 246 -13.41 3.22 1.04
CA GLU A 246 -12.32 3.88 0.30
C GLU A 246 -12.67 4.09 -1.17
N ARG A 247 -13.25 3.09 -1.84
CA ARG A 247 -13.69 3.20 -3.23
C ARG A 247 -14.83 4.20 -3.40
N THR A 248 -15.74 4.25 -2.44
CA THR A 248 -16.89 5.14 -2.52
C THR A 248 -16.49 6.59 -2.30
N ILE A 249 -15.65 6.84 -1.31
CA ILE A 249 -15.11 8.18 -1.02
C ILE A 249 -14.24 8.68 -2.19
N THR A 250 -13.35 7.84 -2.73
CA THR A 250 -12.52 8.22 -3.89
C THR A 250 -13.38 8.53 -5.12
N GLY A 251 -14.42 7.72 -5.37
CA GLY A 251 -15.32 7.97 -6.49
C GLY A 251 -16.16 9.24 -6.32
N TYR A 252 -16.51 9.62 -5.09
CA TYR A 252 -17.16 10.91 -4.82
C TYR A 252 -16.19 12.07 -5.07
N PHE A 253 -14.94 11.91 -4.67
CA PHE A 253 -13.91 12.91 -4.92
C PHE A 253 -13.71 13.14 -6.43
N ASP A 254 -13.56 12.07 -7.21
CA ASP A 254 -13.43 12.15 -8.67
C ASP A 254 -14.67 12.81 -9.31
N TYR A 255 -15.87 12.54 -8.78
CA TYR A 255 -17.13 13.18 -9.24
C TYR A 255 -17.14 14.69 -8.96
N ILE A 256 -16.68 15.13 -7.81
CA ILE A 256 -16.62 16.56 -7.46
C ILE A 256 -15.53 17.28 -8.24
N GLU A 257 -14.34 16.68 -8.43
CA GLU A 257 -13.27 17.24 -9.26
C GLU A 257 -13.79 17.52 -10.69
N ASP A 258 -14.51 16.57 -11.30
CA ASP A 258 -15.10 16.74 -12.65
C ASP A 258 -16.13 17.89 -12.71
N LEU A 259 -16.94 18.06 -11.66
CA LEU A 259 -17.89 19.18 -11.59
C LEU A 259 -17.18 20.53 -11.47
N ILE A 260 -16.08 20.59 -10.76
CA ILE A 260 -15.26 21.80 -10.59
C ILE A 260 -14.54 22.16 -11.89
N GLU A 261 -13.92 21.18 -12.55
CA GLU A 261 -13.23 21.39 -13.83
C GLU A 261 -14.18 21.93 -14.92
N ARG A 262 -15.49 21.66 -14.80
CA ARG A 262 -16.53 22.22 -15.68
C ARG A 262 -17.05 23.59 -15.21
N GLU A 263 -16.36 24.22 -14.27
CA GLU A 263 -16.71 25.54 -13.74
C GLU A 263 -18.14 25.62 -13.10
N ASN A 264 -18.64 24.49 -12.58
CA ASN A 264 -19.87 24.47 -11.82
C ASN A 264 -19.63 25.10 -10.45
N THR A 265 -20.50 26.06 -10.12
CA THR A 265 -20.54 26.66 -8.78
C THR A 265 -21.74 26.12 -8.02
N PHE A 266 -21.62 25.95 -6.73
CA PHE A 266 -22.64 25.40 -5.84
C PHE A 266 -22.91 26.37 -4.71
N THR A 267 -24.15 26.33 -4.19
CA THR A 267 -24.40 26.75 -2.81
C THR A 267 -23.92 25.67 -1.83
N MET A 268 -23.70 26.01 -0.56
CA MET A 268 -23.38 25.05 0.49
C MET A 268 -24.42 23.92 0.59
N GLU A 269 -25.70 24.23 0.34
CA GLU A 269 -26.79 23.27 0.38
C GLU A 269 -26.74 22.31 -0.82
N GLU A 270 -26.55 22.82 -2.03
CA GLU A 270 -26.40 22.00 -3.25
C GLU A 270 -25.18 21.07 -3.16
N PHE A 271 -24.07 21.58 -2.64
CA PHE A 271 -22.89 20.74 -2.44
C PHE A 271 -23.15 19.62 -1.41
N ALA A 272 -23.86 19.93 -0.33
CA ALA A 272 -24.24 18.91 0.65
C ALA A 272 -25.22 17.86 0.07
N GLU A 273 -26.11 18.27 -0.86
CA GLU A 273 -27.03 17.36 -1.54
C GLU A 273 -26.33 16.51 -2.59
N SER A 274 -25.26 16.99 -3.24
CA SER A 274 -24.48 16.19 -4.21
C SER A 274 -23.97 14.86 -3.64
N VAL A 275 -23.73 14.80 -2.33
CA VAL A 275 -23.38 13.55 -1.64
C VAL A 275 -24.52 12.54 -1.73
N ASN A 276 -25.78 12.98 -1.54
CA ASN A 276 -26.96 12.14 -1.64
C ASN A 276 -27.15 11.63 -3.07
N GLU A 277 -27.05 12.54 -4.04
CA GLU A 277 -27.18 12.22 -5.46
C GLU A 277 -26.12 11.18 -5.88
N PHE A 278 -24.87 11.38 -5.50
CA PHE A 278 -23.79 10.44 -5.79
C PHE A 278 -24.05 9.05 -5.17
N LEU A 279 -24.45 8.99 -3.89
CA LEU A 279 -24.74 7.73 -3.23
C LEU A 279 -25.95 7.03 -3.83
N ALA A 280 -27.02 7.78 -4.17
CA ALA A 280 -28.20 7.25 -4.82
C ALA A 280 -27.90 6.76 -6.24
N PHE A 281 -27.11 7.50 -7.03
CA PHE A 281 -26.64 7.06 -8.35
C PHE A 281 -25.88 5.72 -8.26
N ARG A 282 -25.08 5.54 -7.24
CA ARG A 282 -24.37 4.29 -6.96
C ARG A 282 -25.23 3.21 -6.31
N LYS A 283 -26.54 3.44 -6.17
CA LYS A 283 -27.52 2.53 -5.57
C LYS A 283 -27.24 2.14 -4.13
N TYR A 284 -26.65 3.06 -3.37
CA TYR A 284 -26.53 2.95 -1.92
C TYR A 284 -27.75 3.57 -1.21
N ASP A 285 -28.07 3.04 -0.06
CA ASP A 285 -29.06 3.65 0.84
C ASP A 285 -28.51 4.96 1.40
N VAL A 286 -29.31 6.02 1.32
CA VAL A 286 -28.92 7.35 1.79
C VAL A 286 -29.51 7.59 3.18
N LEU A 287 -28.64 8.00 4.13
CA LEU A 287 -29.05 8.39 5.46
C LEU A 287 -29.94 9.63 5.41
N LYS A 288 -31.16 9.53 5.95
CA LYS A 288 -32.18 10.60 5.96
C LYS A 288 -32.16 11.49 7.20
N ASP A 289 -31.53 10.97 8.28
CA ASP A 289 -31.46 11.65 9.58
C ASP A 289 -30.02 11.63 10.14
N ASN A 290 -29.86 12.02 11.40
CA ASN A 290 -28.54 12.07 12.03
C ASN A 290 -28.15 10.74 12.72
N GLY A 291 -28.93 9.67 12.54
CA GLY A 291 -28.77 8.40 13.26
C GLY A 291 -29.35 8.44 14.70
N LYS A 292 -29.39 7.27 15.31
CA LYS A 292 -30.03 7.08 16.64
C LYS A 292 -29.09 7.33 17.81
N ILE A 293 -27.79 7.31 17.60
CA ILE A 293 -26.76 7.41 18.64
C ILE A 293 -25.92 8.66 18.40
N SER A 294 -25.78 9.49 19.43
CA SER A 294 -24.91 10.66 19.35
C SER A 294 -23.43 10.27 19.46
N ALA A 295 -22.54 11.04 18.82
CA ALA A 295 -21.10 10.84 18.91
C ALA A 295 -20.58 10.85 20.37
N ALA A 296 -21.15 11.71 21.21
CA ALA A 296 -20.80 11.78 22.63
C ALA A 296 -21.19 10.50 23.40
N ALA A 297 -22.36 9.94 23.12
CA ALA A 297 -22.81 8.69 23.74
C ALA A 297 -21.95 7.50 23.30
N ALA A 298 -21.64 7.42 22.00
CA ALA A 298 -20.77 6.40 21.45
C ALA A 298 -19.35 6.45 22.04
N LYS A 299 -18.77 7.63 22.09
CA LYS A 299 -17.44 7.85 22.67
C LYS A 299 -17.42 7.49 24.16
N LYS A 300 -18.39 7.95 24.93
CA LYS A 300 -18.49 7.64 26.38
C LYS A 300 -18.54 6.14 26.63
N LYS A 301 -19.35 5.40 25.85
CA LYS A 301 -19.42 3.94 25.95
C LYS A 301 -18.09 3.29 25.61
N ALA A 302 -17.50 3.62 24.45
CA ALA A 302 -16.26 3.02 24.00
C ALA A 302 -15.10 3.27 24.97
N GLU A 303 -15.01 4.49 25.54
CA GLU A 303 -14.02 4.81 26.57
C GLU A 303 -14.24 4.04 27.88
N ALA A 304 -15.50 3.82 28.30
CA ALA A 304 -15.78 3.01 29.46
C ALA A 304 -15.39 1.55 29.28
N GLU A 305 -15.72 0.95 28.14
CA GLU A 305 -15.28 -0.41 27.77
C GLU A 305 -13.74 -0.51 27.71
N TYR A 306 -13.08 0.52 27.16
CA TYR A 306 -11.63 0.59 27.10
C TYR A 306 -10.96 0.64 28.48
N MET A 307 -11.51 1.39 29.41
CA MET A 307 -10.96 1.49 30.78
C MET A 307 -10.84 0.12 31.44
N ASP A 308 -11.81 -0.74 31.23
CA ASP A 308 -11.78 -2.11 31.76
C ASP A 308 -10.88 -3.03 30.94
N PHE A 309 -10.97 -2.99 29.61
CA PHE A 309 -10.11 -3.75 28.71
C PHE A 309 -8.63 -3.46 28.94
N ASN A 310 -8.28 -2.19 29.11
CA ASN A 310 -6.91 -1.75 29.31
C ASN A 310 -6.23 -2.33 30.56
N LYS A 311 -7.01 -2.77 31.57
CA LYS A 311 -6.47 -3.44 32.76
C LYS A 311 -5.92 -4.84 32.45
N THR A 312 -6.44 -5.48 31.42
CA THR A 312 -6.11 -6.86 31.03
C THR A 312 -5.39 -6.96 29.68
N GLN A 313 -5.22 -5.83 28.99
CA GLN A 313 -4.54 -5.78 27.70
C GLN A 313 -3.09 -6.22 27.84
N LYS A 314 -2.68 -7.24 27.07
CA LYS A 314 -1.28 -7.68 27.01
C LYS A 314 -0.41 -6.54 26.48
N ILE A 315 0.63 -6.22 27.20
CA ILE A 315 1.65 -5.26 26.78
C ILE A 315 2.84 -6.08 26.29
N ILE A 316 3.09 -6.07 24.99
CA ILE A 316 4.30 -6.62 24.41
C ILE A 316 5.33 -5.49 24.40
N SER A 317 6.31 -5.56 25.29
CA SER A 317 7.40 -4.60 25.35
C SER A 317 8.37 -4.79 24.18
N ASP A 318 9.22 -3.80 23.89
CA ASP A 318 10.27 -3.97 22.88
C ASP A 318 11.27 -5.05 23.31
N PHE A 319 11.46 -5.23 24.61
CA PHE A 319 12.22 -6.36 25.18
C PHE A 319 11.59 -7.71 24.81
N ASP A 320 10.27 -7.88 24.94
CA ASP A 320 9.59 -9.14 24.58
C ASP A 320 9.74 -9.45 23.09
N LYS A 321 9.74 -8.42 22.23
CA LYS A 321 9.96 -8.57 20.78
C LYS A 321 11.37 -9.04 20.47
N GLU A 322 12.38 -8.49 21.15
CA GLU A 322 13.79 -8.91 20.96
C GLU A 322 14.04 -10.33 21.49
N VAL A 323 13.47 -10.68 22.64
CA VAL A 323 13.54 -12.05 23.19
C VAL A 323 12.89 -13.04 22.23
N LYS A 324 11.73 -12.71 21.64
CA LYS A 324 11.06 -13.57 20.67
C LYS A 324 11.92 -13.80 19.43
N LYS A 325 12.56 -12.76 18.88
CA LYS A 325 13.50 -12.92 17.74
C LYS A 325 14.65 -13.86 18.06
N ILE A 326 15.18 -13.81 19.27
CA ILE A 326 16.30 -14.68 19.70
C ILE A 326 15.82 -16.15 19.80
N ILE A 327 14.60 -16.38 20.30
CA ILE A 327 14.03 -17.72 20.45
C ILE A 327 13.65 -18.33 19.08
N ASP A 328 13.14 -17.54 18.15
CA ASP A 328 12.75 -18.00 16.81
C ASP A 328 13.97 -18.32 15.89
N VAL A 329 15.19 -17.97 16.30
CA VAL A 329 16.47 -18.25 15.59
C VAL A 329 17.18 -19.50 16.15
N THR A 330 16.73 -20.06 17.28
CA THR A 330 17.26 -21.28 17.88
C THR A 330 16.39 -22.50 17.55
#